data_04d9b43af97c2b7cc6f08ef9549212be
#
_entry.id   04d9b43af97c2b7cc6f08ef9549212be
#
_cell.length_a   1.000
_cell.length_b   1.000
_cell.length_c   1.000
_cell.angle_alpha   90.00
_cell.angle_beta   90.00
_cell.angle_gamma   90.00
#
_symmetry.space_group_name_H-M   'P 1'
#
loop_
_entity.id
_entity.type
_entity.pdbx_description
1 polymer ?
#
loop_
_entity_poly.entity_id
_entity_poly.type
_entity_poly.pdbx_seq_one_letter_code
_entity_poly.pdbx_strand_id
1 'polypeptide(L)'
;MNQRSGSPLGRMLSLIESPSSVSLRFLILDCPTESTLPHYMEEFKQYQVTHIVRCCQPTYSTTLLNEQGIQVHDLPFKDGGIPPPQVISEWLQLIDDEERKNEPNTTIAVHCVAGLGRAPALVAIAMIEFGMEPLDAIEFIRRKRRGAFNKPQIAFLDHYKPTLRNKSTHYSFKTSLTRMFKFGSTKKQVSTPTSTTATASSVTTPTNNTTTTTATTTTTTVPLSSCV
;
A
#
# COMPACT_ATOMS: atom_id res chain seq x y z
N MET A 1 22.43 18.14 20.79
CA MET A 1 22.66 17.30 19.60
C MET A 1 22.56 15.84 20.03
N ASN A 2 21.39 15.24 19.86
CA ASN A 2 21.17 13.84 20.25
C ASN A 2 21.51 12.95 19.06
N GLN A 3 22.68 12.32 19.09
CA GLN A 3 23.02 11.26 18.15
C GLN A 3 22.10 10.08 18.45
N ARG A 4 21.09 9.88 17.61
CA ARG A 4 20.32 8.64 17.60
C ARG A 4 21.31 7.54 17.21
N SER A 5 21.74 6.74 18.18
CA SER A 5 22.42 5.47 17.93
C SER A 5 21.44 4.64 17.07
N GLY A 6 21.78 4.47 15.78
CA GLY A 6 20.92 3.72 14.89
C GLY A 6 20.78 2.29 15.40
N SER A 7 19.57 1.90 15.81
CA SER A 7 19.24 0.52 16.12
C SER A 7 19.66 -0.38 14.95
N PRO A 8 20.23 -1.57 15.22
CA PRO A 8 20.57 -2.54 14.17
C PRO A 8 19.38 -2.88 13.27
N LEU A 9 18.15 -2.76 13.78
CA LEU A 9 16.89 -3.01 13.08
C LEU A 9 16.35 -1.78 12.34
N GLY A 10 16.91 -0.59 12.53
CA GLY A 10 16.35 0.67 12.02
C GLY A 10 16.12 0.75 10.50
N ARG A 11 16.79 -0.10 9.71
CA ARG A 11 16.53 -0.24 8.26
C ARG A 11 15.43 -1.25 7.93
N MET A 12 15.09 -2.12 8.87
CA MET A 12 14.09 -3.18 8.72
C MET A 12 12.70 -2.72 9.15
N LEU A 13 12.62 -1.60 9.86
CA LEU A 13 11.39 -1.00 10.37
C LEU A 13 10.99 0.22 9.55
N SER A 14 9.71 0.38 9.29
CA SER A 14 9.17 1.57 8.61
C SER A 14 7.93 2.05 9.33
N LEU A 15 8.04 3.19 10.03
CA LEU A 15 6.90 3.83 10.66
C LEU A 15 6.07 4.59 9.61
N ILE A 16 4.80 4.27 9.56
CA ILE A 16 3.78 4.87 8.71
C ILE A 16 2.79 5.58 9.62
N GLU A 17 2.75 6.88 9.52
CA GLU A 17 1.83 7.73 10.28
C GLU A 17 0.56 7.93 9.46
N SER A 18 -0.59 7.77 10.11
CA SER A 18 -1.89 8.03 9.50
C SER A 18 -2.08 9.52 9.18
N PRO A 19 -3.05 9.89 8.32
CA PRO A 19 -3.43 11.28 8.14
C PRO A 19 -3.77 11.95 9.48
N SER A 20 -3.55 13.25 9.59
CA SER A 20 -3.62 14.04 10.83
C SER A 20 -4.94 13.92 11.62
N SER A 21 -5.98 13.39 11.01
CA SER A 21 -7.29 13.15 11.66
C SER A 21 -7.36 11.85 12.46
N VAL A 22 -6.34 10.99 12.36
CA VAL A 22 -6.30 9.67 12.99
C VAL A 22 -5.00 9.55 13.78
N SER A 23 -5.12 9.18 15.06
CA SER A 23 -3.94 9.03 15.95
C SER A 23 -3.23 7.69 15.80
N LEU A 24 -3.75 6.78 14.97
CA LEU A 24 -3.21 5.44 14.77
C LEU A 24 -1.97 5.46 13.86
N ARG A 25 -0.95 4.70 14.22
CA ARG A 25 0.29 4.54 13.46
C ARG A 25 0.52 3.07 13.12
N PHE A 26 1.26 2.80 12.05
CA PHE A 26 1.63 1.45 11.65
C PHE A 26 3.14 1.29 11.59
N LEU A 27 3.64 0.17 12.10
CA LEU A 27 5.05 -0.19 12.00
C LEU A 27 5.19 -1.40 11.09
N ILE A 28 5.66 -1.19 9.85
CA ILE A 28 5.92 -2.28 8.92
C ILE A 28 7.32 -2.84 9.18
N LEU A 29 7.39 -4.17 9.34
CA LEU A 29 8.65 -4.87 9.56
C LEU A 29 8.72 -6.20 8.79
N ASP A 30 9.89 -6.78 8.75
CA ASP A 30 10.14 -8.15 8.36
C ASP A 30 9.74 -9.12 9.49
N CYS A 31 9.80 -10.42 9.22
CA CYS A 31 9.33 -11.42 10.16
C CYS A 31 10.32 -11.64 11.30
N PRO A 32 9.98 -11.35 12.56
CA PRO A 32 10.75 -11.84 13.70
C PRO A 32 10.75 -13.38 13.74
N THR A 33 11.81 -13.94 14.29
CA THR A 33 11.89 -15.35 14.67
C THR A 33 11.97 -15.45 16.18
N GLU A 34 11.82 -16.65 16.74
CA GLU A 34 11.94 -16.86 18.17
C GLU A 34 13.26 -16.28 18.75
N SER A 35 14.37 -16.48 18.02
CA SER A 35 15.69 -15.99 18.44
C SER A 35 15.89 -14.49 18.28
N THR A 36 15.19 -13.85 17.34
CA THR A 36 15.34 -12.40 17.06
C THR A 36 14.29 -11.55 17.75
N LEU A 37 13.17 -12.15 18.19
CA LEU A 37 12.07 -11.44 18.85
C LEU A 37 12.51 -10.54 20.02
N PRO A 38 13.44 -10.93 20.89
CA PRO A 38 13.91 -10.06 21.99
C PRO A 38 14.46 -8.71 21.50
N HIS A 39 15.11 -8.66 20.33
CA HIS A 39 15.61 -7.41 19.75
C HIS A 39 14.48 -6.51 19.25
N TYR A 40 13.38 -7.11 18.75
CA TYR A 40 12.20 -6.35 18.32
C TYR A 40 11.41 -5.80 19.51
N MET A 41 11.48 -6.43 20.67
CA MET A 41 10.75 -5.98 21.87
C MET A 41 11.15 -4.56 22.31
N GLU A 42 12.43 -4.22 22.19
CA GLU A 42 12.91 -2.85 22.50
C GLU A 42 12.30 -1.82 21.53
N GLU A 43 12.25 -2.16 20.24
CA GLU A 43 11.63 -1.33 19.22
C GLU A 43 10.12 -1.20 19.43
N PHE A 44 9.44 -2.32 19.74
CA PHE A 44 8.01 -2.31 20.03
C PHE A 44 7.68 -1.38 21.20
N LYS A 45 8.49 -1.40 22.25
CA LYS A 45 8.36 -0.48 23.37
C LYS A 45 8.60 0.98 22.94
N GLN A 46 9.66 1.24 22.19
CA GLN A 46 9.98 2.59 21.70
C GLN A 46 8.88 3.17 20.82
N TYR A 47 8.27 2.36 19.94
CA TYR A 47 7.19 2.77 19.06
C TYR A 47 5.80 2.65 19.69
N GLN A 48 5.69 2.25 20.95
CA GLN A 48 4.41 2.05 21.67
C GLN A 48 3.48 1.09 20.93
N VAL A 49 4.02 -0.05 20.53
CA VAL A 49 3.26 -1.10 19.85
C VAL A 49 2.30 -1.76 20.84
N THR A 50 1.03 -1.77 20.53
CA THR A 50 -0.04 -2.41 21.31
C THR A 50 -0.56 -3.67 20.64
N HIS A 51 -0.45 -3.76 19.31
CA HIS A 51 -0.91 -4.86 18.50
C HIS A 51 0.14 -5.29 17.48
N ILE A 52 0.21 -6.59 17.23
CA ILE A 52 1.01 -7.15 16.12
C ILE A 52 0.09 -7.96 15.22
N VAL A 53 0.16 -7.70 13.90
CA VAL A 53 -0.55 -8.44 12.86
C VAL A 53 0.45 -9.27 12.06
N ARG A 54 0.31 -10.60 12.11
CA ARG A 54 1.14 -11.55 11.38
C ARG A 54 0.44 -11.95 10.08
N CYS A 55 0.95 -11.47 8.93
CA CYS A 55 0.41 -11.81 7.60
C CYS A 55 1.04 -13.08 6.99
N CYS A 56 1.83 -13.82 7.77
CA CYS A 56 2.45 -15.09 7.40
C CYS A 56 2.24 -16.12 8.50
N GLN A 57 2.65 -17.35 8.27
CA GLN A 57 2.61 -18.38 9.32
C GLN A 57 3.45 -17.97 10.52
N PRO A 58 3.02 -18.28 11.74
CA PRO A 58 3.73 -17.96 12.96
C PRO A 58 5.16 -18.53 12.98
N THR A 59 6.14 -17.72 13.37
CA THR A 59 7.56 -18.07 13.48
C THR A 59 8.10 -17.86 14.88
N TYR A 60 7.25 -17.40 15.80
CA TYR A 60 7.57 -17.16 17.21
C TYR A 60 6.32 -17.32 18.08
N SER A 61 6.54 -17.64 19.36
CA SER A 61 5.50 -17.72 20.38
C SER A 61 4.97 -16.33 20.76
N THR A 62 3.70 -16.26 21.12
CA THR A 62 3.06 -15.01 21.59
C THR A 62 3.29 -14.73 23.07
N THR A 63 3.86 -15.67 23.82
CA THR A 63 3.98 -15.59 25.27
C THR A 63 4.66 -14.31 25.73
N LEU A 64 5.86 -14.03 25.21
CA LEU A 64 6.62 -12.84 25.57
C LEU A 64 5.89 -11.53 25.24
N LEU A 65 5.16 -11.51 24.15
CA LEU A 65 4.38 -10.34 23.72
C LEU A 65 3.18 -10.11 24.64
N ASN A 66 2.44 -11.17 24.94
CA ASN A 66 1.29 -11.11 25.84
C ASN A 66 1.68 -10.66 27.26
N GLU A 67 2.83 -11.10 27.77
CA GLU A 67 3.38 -10.65 29.05
C GLU A 67 3.68 -9.14 29.07
N GLN A 68 3.95 -8.54 27.90
CA GLN A 68 4.15 -7.10 27.73
C GLN A 68 2.87 -6.35 27.34
N GLY A 69 1.71 -7.01 27.34
CA GLY A 69 0.42 -6.43 26.99
C GLY A 69 0.23 -6.20 25.50
N ILE A 70 1.07 -6.79 24.64
CA ILE A 70 0.96 -6.68 23.17
C ILE A 70 0.07 -7.82 22.67
N GLN A 71 -1.03 -7.48 22.00
CA GLN A 71 -1.95 -8.45 21.41
C GLN A 71 -1.47 -8.89 20.01
N VAL A 72 -1.59 -10.18 19.73
CA VAL A 72 -1.15 -10.74 18.43
C VAL A 72 -2.36 -11.25 17.65
N HIS A 73 -2.46 -10.82 16.39
CA HIS A 73 -3.50 -11.19 15.44
C HIS A 73 -2.89 -11.94 14.27
N ASP A 74 -3.38 -13.15 14.03
CA ASP A 74 -2.94 -14.00 12.92
C ASP A 74 -3.87 -13.81 11.74
N LEU A 75 -3.41 -13.09 10.72
CA LEU A 75 -4.11 -12.82 9.46
C LEU A 75 -3.29 -13.33 8.26
N PRO A 76 -2.93 -14.64 8.23
CA PRO A 76 -2.08 -15.16 7.18
C PRO A 76 -2.82 -15.27 5.84
N PHE A 77 -2.13 -14.92 4.75
CA PHE A 77 -2.60 -15.16 3.40
C PHE A 77 -1.42 -15.44 2.45
N LYS A 78 -1.76 -15.84 1.22
CA LYS A 78 -0.77 -16.29 0.22
C LYS A 78 0.30 -15.24 -0.03
N ASP A 79 1.56 -15.66 -0.06
CA ASP A 79 2.67 -14.77 -0.39
C ASP A 79 2.55 -14.23 -1.82
N GLY A 80 2.84 -12.93 -1.98
CA GLY A 80 2.63 -12.21 -3.23
C GLY A 80 1.16 -12.03 -3.62
N GLY A 81 0.21 -12.59 -2.85
CA GLY A 81 -1.23 -12.46 -3.10
C GLY A 81 -1.83 -11.15 -2.60
N ILE A 82 -3.09 -10.97 -2.93
CA ILE A 82 -3.98 -9.95 -2.37
C ILE A 82 -4.66 -10.51 -1.11
N PRO A 83 -4.97 -9.69 -0.09
CA PRO A 83 -5.66 -10.18 1.09
C PRO A 83 -7.08 -10.63 0.74
N PRO A 84 -7.52 -11.82 1.22
CA PRO A 84 -8.89 -12.29 1.03
C PRO A 84 -9.89 -11.39 1.80
N PRO A 85 -11.18 -11.39 1.40
CA PRO A 85 -12.20 -10.56 2.05
C PRO A 85 -12.31 -10.76 3.56
N GLN A 86 -12.13 -11.98 4.06
CA GLN A 86 -12.15 -12.27 5.49
C GLN A 86 -10.99 -11.56 6.21
N VAL A 87 -9.77 -11.67 5.69
CA VAL A 87 -8.59 -10.98 6.24
C VAL A 87 -8.80 -9.46 6.26
N ILE A 88 -9.36 -8.91 5.18
CA ILE A 88 -9.70 -7.48 5.12
C ILE A 88 -10.71 -7.13 6.20
N SER A 89 -11.78 -7.92 6.37
CA SER A 89 -12.81 -7.66 7.38
C SER A 89 -12.26 -7.65 8.80
N GLU A 90 -11.44 -8.65 9.16
CA GLU A 90 -10.80 -8.73 10.48
C GLU A 90 -9.80 -7.58 10.70
N TRP A 91 -9.04 -7.23 9.66
CA TRP A 91 -8.14 -6.08 9.69
C TRP A 91 -8.89 -4.77 9.91
N LEU A 92 -9.98 -4.54 9.16
CA LEU A 92 -10.79 -3.34 9.29
C LEU A 92 -11.47 -3.24 10.66
N GLN A 93 -11.90 -4.36 11.23
CA GLN A 93 -12.45 -4.38 12.59
C GLN A 93 -11.40 -3.93 13.60
N LEU A 94 -10.18 -4.46 13.52
CA LEU A 94 -9.09 -4.08 14.44
C LEU A 94 -8.79 -2.58 14.37
N ILE A 95 -8.63 -2.01 13.16
CA ILE A 95 -8.30 -0.58 13.03
C ILE A 95 -9.46 0.34 13.45
N ASP A 96 -10.71 -0.05 13.21
CA ASP A 96 -11.91 0.68 13.64
C ASP A 96 -12.06 0.67 15.17
N ASP A 97 -11.79 -0.47 15.81
CA ASP A 97 -11.81 -0.60 17.27
C ASP A 97 -10.72 0.25 17.93
N GLU A 98 -9.50 0.27 17.36
CA GLU A 98 -8.40 1.08 17.89
C GLU A 98 -8.61 2.58 17.62
N GLU A 99 -9.15 2.96 16.45
CA GLU A 99 -9.50 4.35 16.17
C GLU A 99 -10.55 4.89 17.14
N ARG A 100 -11.54 4.07 17.49
CA ARG A 100 -12.59 4.44 18.47
C ARG A 100 -12.07 4.67 19.87
N LYS A 101 -11.02 3.95 20.29
CA LYS A 101 -10.37 4.18 21.59
C LYS A 101 -9.73 5.55 21.65
N ASN A 102 -9.34 6.08 20.50
CA ASN A 102 -8.71 7.40 20.34
C ASN A 102 -7.51 7.62 21.30
N GLU A 103 -6.78 6.56 21.57
CA GLU A 103 -5.57 6.64 22.39
C GLU A 103 -4.42 7.27 21.58
N PRO A 104 -3.74 8.28 22.11
CA PRO A 104 -2.68 8.95 21.38
C PRO A 104 -1.48 8.00 21.15
N ASN A 105 -0.96 8.02 19.92
CA ASN A 105 0.24 7.27 19.52
C ASN A 105 0.14 5.74 19.53
N THR A 106 -1.07 5.18 19.52
CA THR A 106 -1.24 3.73 19.34
C THR A 106 -0.57 3.26 18.06
N THR A 107 0.24 2.22 18.15
CA THR A 107 0.95 1.66 16.99
C THR A 107 0.59 0.19 16.82
N ILE A 108 0.14 -0.15 15.61
CA ILE A 108 -0.04 -1.53 15.17
C ILE A 108 1.18 -1.95 14.34
N ALA A 109 1.93 -2.92 14.82
CA ALA A 109 3.01 -3.53 14.04
C ALA A 109 2.43 -4.54 13.04
N VAL A 110 2.87 -4.50 11.79
CA VAL A 110 2.37 -5.39 10.74
C VAL A 110 3.55 -6.03 10.02
N HIS A 111 3.61 -7.35 9.99
CA HIS A 111 4.69 -8.04 9.31
C HIS A 111 4.22 -9.22 8.44
N CYS A 112 5.07 -9.56 7.50
CA CYS A 112 5.00 -10.81 6.75
C CYS A 112 6.40 -11.43 6.73
N VAL A 113 6.88 -12.03 5.66
CA VAL A 113 8.26 -12.54 5.63
C VAL A 113 9.27 -11.40 5.46
N ALA A 114 9.25 -10.70 4.34
CA ALA A 114 10.19 -9.60 4.04
C ALA A 114 9.64 -8.20 4.38
N GLY A 115 8.38 -8.09 4.76
CA GLY A 115 7.71 -6.80 4.97
C GLY A 115 7.56 -5.97 3.70
N LEU A 116 7.52 -6.59 2.51
CA LEU A 116 7.48 -5.88 1.23
C LEU A 116 6.19 -6.08 0.43
N GLY A 117 5.36 -7.08 0.77
CA GLY A 117 4.12 -7.38 0.02
C GLY A 117 2.89 -7.33 0.90
N ARG A 118 2.65 -8.41 1.64
CA ARG A 118 1.42 -8.63 2.44
C ARG A 118 1.20 -7.56 3.51
N ALA A 119 2.20 -7.29 4.32
CA ALA A 119 2.11 -6.28 5.38
C ALA A 119 1.87 -4.86 4.83
N PRO A 120 2.65 -4.35 3.87
CA PRO A 120 2.34 -3.08 3.23
C PRO A 120 0.94 -3.01 2.61
N ALA A 121 0.41 -4.13 2.07
CA ALA A 121 -0.92 -4.15 1.46
C ALA A 121 -2.02 -3.88 2.49
N LEU A 122 -1.96 -4.49 3.69
CA LEU A 122 -2.91 -4.19 4.77
C LEU A 122 -2.78 -2.74 5.25
N VAL A 123 -1.56 -2.24 5.40
CA VAL A 123 -1.34 -0.83 5.80
C VAL A 123 -1.87 0.14 4.74
N ALA A 124 -1.70 -0.15 3.44
CA ALA A 124 -2.27 0.67 2.38
C ALA A 124 -3.80 0.70 2.42
N ILE A 125 -4.44 -0.46 2.67
CA ILE A 125 -5.89 -0.52 2.88
C ILE A 125 -6.31 0.41 4.02
N ALA A 126 -5.63 0.37 5.16
CA ALA A 126 -5.92 1.27 6.28
C ALA A 126 -5.80 2.75 5.88
N MET A 127 -4.73 3.12 5.17
CA MET A 127 -4.55 4.51 4.70
C MET A 127 -5.68 4.95 3.77
N ILE A 128 -6.16 4.07 2.89
CA ILE A 128 -7.28 4.35 1.99
C ILE A 128 -8.58 4.48 2.78
N GLU A 129 -8.83 3.62 3.76
CA GLU A 129 -9.97 3.73 4.66
C GLU A 129 -9.96 5.04 5.45
N PHE A 130 -8.79 5.53 5.84
CA PHE A 130 -8.62 6.84 6.48
C PHE A 130 -8.63 8.01 5.48
N GLY A 131 -8.87 7.74 4.20
CA GLY A 131 -9.18 8.72 3.18
C GLY A 131 -8.05 9.20 2.32
N MET A 132 -6.96 8.49 2.32
CA MET A 132 -5.94 8.70 1.32
C MET A 132 -6.38 8.11 -0.01
N GLU A 133 -6.10 8.81 -1.12
CA GLU A 133 -6.34 8.23 -2.43
C GLU A 133 -5.43 7.00 -2.66
N PRO A 134 -5.90 5.95 -3.36
CA PRO A 134 -5.17 4.69 -3.50
C PRO A 134 -3.74 4.85 -4.01
N LEU A 135 -3.52 5.65 -5.05
CA LEU A 135 -2.17 5.87 -5.60
C LEU A 135 -1.27 6.66 -4.65
N ASP A 136 -1.84 7.61 -3.90
CA ASP A 136 -1.11 8.37 -2.88
C ASP A 136 -0.68 7.47 -1.72
N ALA A 137 -1.53 6.54 -1.30
CA ALA A 137 -1.21 5.56 -0.25
C ALA A 137 -0.06 4.63 -0.69
N ILE A 138 -0.11 4.15 -1.94
CA ILE A 138 0.95 3.32 -2.52
C ILE A 138 2.29 4.09 -2.55
N GLU A 139 2.27 5.31 -3.06
CA GLU A 139 3.48 6.14 -3.16
C GLU A 139 4.03 6.50 -1.78
N PHE A 140 3.17 6.89 -0.85
CA PHE A 140 3.54 7.23 0.52
C PHE A 140 4.25 6.08 1.22
N ILE A 141 3.71 4.87 1.14
CA ILE A 141 4.33 3.68 1.72
C ILE A 141 5.65 3.35 1.00
N ARG A 142 5.72 3.45 -0.32
CA ARG A 142 6.96 3.20 -1.08
C ARG A 142 8.08 4.17 -0.74
N ARG A 143 7.79 5.40 -0.41
CA ARG A 143 8.79 6.38 0.06
C ARG A 143 9.40 5.95 1.40
N LYS A 144 8.62 5.35 2.28
CA LYS A 144 9.06 4.85 3.60
C LYS A 144 9.66 3.43 3.53
N ARG A 145 9.10 2.58 2.65
CA ARG A 145 9.48 1.16 2.48
C ARG A 145 9.76 0.87 1.00
N ARG A 146 10.99 1.09 0.56
CA ARG A 146 11.39 0.86 -0.84
C ARG A 146 11.18 -0.60 -1.23
N GLY A 147 10.61 -0.83 -2.43
CA GLY A 147 10.30 -2.17 -2.92
C GLY A 147 8.96 -2.74 -2.46
N ALA A 148 8.16 -1.96 -1.72
CA ALA A 148 6.82 -2.38 -1.35
C ALA A 148 5.93 -2.60 -2.59
N PHE A 149 5.07 -3.61 -2.50
CA PHE A 149 4.06 -4.05 -3.46
C PHE A 149 4.59 -4.65 -4.76
N ASN A 150 4.01 -5.75 -5.15
CA ASN A 150 4.09 -6.30 -6.50
C ASN A 150 2.97 -5.74 -7.40
N LYS A 151 3.01 -6.07 -8.69
CA LYS A 151 2.01 -5.58 -9.68
C LYS A 151 0.57 -5.98 -9.34
N PRO A 152 0.24 -7.25 -8.98
CA PRO A 152 -1.11 -7.61 -8.56
C PRO A 152 -1.62 -6.82 -7.34
N GLN A 153 -0.77 -6.57 -6.35
CA GLN A 153 -1.15 -5.80 -5.16
C GLN A 153 -1.42 -4.32 -5.50
N ILE A 154 -0.62 -3.72 -6.37
CA ILE A 154 -0.86 -2.35 -6.85
C ILE A 154 -2.20 -2.28 -7.57
N ALA A 155 -2.47 -3.20 -8.52
CA ALA A 155 -3.73 -3.21 -9.25
C ALA A 155 -4.94 -3.40 -8.33
N PHE A 156 -4.82 -4.25 -7.32
CA PHE A 156 -5.86 -4.43 -6.30
C PHE A 156 -6.11 -3.14 -5.51
N LEU A 157 -5.05 -2.51 -5.01
CA LEU A 157 -5.15 -1.29 -4.19
C LEU A 157 -5.71 -0.11 -5.00
N ASP A 158 -5.31 0.04 -6.25
CA ASP A 158 -5.80 1.09 -7.15
C ASP A 158 -7.33 1.03 -7.36
N HIS A 159 -7.90 -0.18 -7.32
CA HIS A 159 -9.34 -0.41 -7.45
C HIS A 159 -10.06 -0.59 -6.10
N TYR A 160 -9.33 -0.54 -4.99
CA TYR A 160 -9.92 -0.72 -3.66
C TYR A 160 -10.90 0.41 -3.34
N LYS A 161 -12.09 0.05 -2.83
CA LYS A 161 -13.11 1.00 -2.42
C LYS A 161 -13.24 0.98 -0.90
N PRO A 162 -13.07 2.12 -0.21
CA PRO A 162 -13.20 2.18 1.24
C PRO A 162 -14.62 1.82 1.68
N THR A 163 -14.71 1.07 2.76
CA THR A 163 -15.96 0.54 3.33
C THR A 163 -16.32 1.13 4.69
N LEU A 164 -15.34 1.52 5.49
CA LEU A 164 -15.55 2.13 6.80
C LEU A 164 -16.08 3.57 6.69
N ARG A 165 -15.73 4.26 5.62
CA ARG A 165 -16.00 5.69 5.43
C ARG A 165 -17.41 6.09 5.05
N ASN A 166 -18.35 5.17 4.87
CA ASN A 166 -19.75 5.53 4.67
C ASN A 166 -20.41 6.20 5.91
N LYS A 167 -19.65 6.51 6.96
CA LYS A 167 -20.17 7.05 8.21
C LYS A 167 -19.81 8.49 8.55
N SER A 168 -18.88 9.17 7.89
CA SER A 168 -18.77 10.65 8.00
C SER A 168 -17.61 11.26 7.22
N THR A 169 -17.91 12.38 6.54
CA THR A 169 -17.11 13.55 6.21
C THR A 169 -16.01 13.43 5.15
N HIS A 170 -16.29 14.04 4.01
CA HIS A 170 -15.34 14.50 3.01
C HIS A 170 -14.14 15.23 3.64
N TYR A 171 -13.01 14.58 3.74
CA TYR A 171 -11.74 15.26 3.87
C TYR A 171 -11.11 15.39 2.48
N SER A 172 -11.36 16.53 1.85
CA SER A 172 -10.71 16.91 0.60
C SER A 172 -9.26 17.28 0.90
N PHE A 173 -8.34 16.39 0.64
CA PHE A 173 -6.92 16.71 0.58
C PHE A 173 -6.69 17.51 -0.70
N LYS A 174 -6.79 18.84 -0.60
CA LYS A 174 -6.29 19.74 -1.65
C LYS A 174 -4.78 19.66 -1.61
N THR A 175 -4.23 18.81 -2.44
CA THR A 175 -2.80 18.79 -2.76
C THR A 175 -2.45 20.15 -3.35
N SER A 176 -1.84 21.02 -2.54
CA SER A 176 -1.28 22.29 -2.99
C SER A 176 0.00 22.04 -3.80
N LEU A 177 -0.16 21.50 -5.00
CA LEU A 177 0.91 21.38 -6.01
C LEU A 177 1.04 22.61 -6.91
N THR A 178 0.41 23.74 -6.52
CA THR A 178 0.42 24.96 -7.34
C THR A 178 1.44 25.99 -6.87
N ARG A 179 2.62 25.56 -6.42
CA ARG A 179 3.60 26.56 -5.95
C ARG A 179 5.04 26.33 -6.38
N MET A 180 5.29 25.88 -7.64
CA MET A 180 6.66 25.92 -8.19
C MET A 180 6.77 26.10 -9.70
N PHE A 181 5.87 26.78 -10.36
CA PHE A 181 6.14 27.25 -11.72
C PHE A 181 5.71 28.70 -11.90
N LYS A 182 6.44 29.64 -11.24
CA LYS A 182 6.54 31.00 -11.70
C LYS A 182 7.89 31.16 -12.38
N PHE A 183 7.98 30.74 -13.63
CA PHE A 183 9.02 31.25 -14.52
C PHE A 183 8.46 32.47 -15.23
N GLY A 184 9.22 33.54 -15.13
CA GLY A 184 8.87 34.86 -15.63
C GLY A 184 8.67 34.88 -17.15
N SER A 185 7.54 35.43 -17.57
CA SER A 185 7.29 35.82 -18.95
C SER A 185 7.59 37.29 -19.06
N THR A 186 8.73 37.60 -19.67
CA THR A 186 9.04 38.93 -20.21
C THR A 186 8.25 39.13 -21.48
N LYS A 187 7.36 40.13 -21.46
CA LYS A 187 6.66 40.63 -22.65
C LYS A 187 7.65 41.26 -23.63
N LYS A 188 7.61 40.83 -24.88
CA LYS A 188 8.03 41.67 -26.03
C LYS A 188 6.90 41.63 -27.05
N GLN A 189 6.29 42.83 -27.22
CA GLN A 189 5.39 43.14 -28.34
C GLN A 189 6.22 43.27 -29.60
N VAL A 190 5.73 42.74 -30.73
CA VAL A 190 5.86 43.32 -32.06
C VAL A 190 4.72 42.78 -32.95
N SER A 191 3.96 43.73 -33.44
CA SER A 191 3.03 43.90 -34.56
C SER A 191 2.89 42.82 -35.63
N THR A 192 1.60 42.63 -36.00
CA THR A 192 1.07 42.07 -37.25
C THR A 192 1.48 42.90 -38.47
N PRO A 193 1.44 42.33 -39.73
CA PRO A 193 0.20 42.26 -40.47
C PRO A 193 0.01 41.09 -41.48
N THR A 194 -1.27 40.74 -41.69
CA THR A 194 -2.07 40.59 -42.91
C THR A 194 -1.76 39.54 -43.99
N SER A 195 -2.77 38.68 -44.18
CA SER A 195 -3.40 38.14 -45.41
C SER A 195 -2.62 37.20 -46.35
N THR A 196 -3.15 36.07 -46.74
CA THR A 196 -4.02 35.82 -47.90
C THR A 196 -4.17 34.33 -48.19
N THR A 197 -5.40 33.86 -48.22
CA THR A 197 -6.09 33.00 -49.19
C THR A 197 -5.46 31.69 -49.72
N ALA A 198 -6.26 30.64 -49.56
CA ALA A 198 -6.85 29.74 -50.57
C ALA A 198 -6.25 28.35 -50.81
N THR A 199 -7.13 27.43 -50.78
CA THR A 199 -7.65 26.37 -51.67
C THR A 199 -7.15 24.96 -51.43
N ALA A 200 -8.04 24.15 -50.95
CA ALA A 200 -8.83 23.03 -51.51
C ALA A 200 -8.08 21.90 -52.26
N SER A 201 -8.43 20.69 -51.91
CA SER A 201 -8.79 19.49 -52.69
C SER A 201 -8.19 18.22 -52.12
N SER A 202 -8.96 17.39 -51.58
CA SER A 202 -9.77 16.24 -52.05
C SER A 202 -9.02 14.89 -52.20
N VAL A 203 -9.61 13.88 -51.55
CA VAL A 203 -9.93 12.52 -52.07
C VAL A 203 -8.79 11.50 -52.13
N THR A 204 -8.86 10.41 -51.41
CA THR A 204 -9.42 9.08 -51.73
C THR A 204 -9.00 8.02 -50.74
N THR A 205 -9.97 7.30 -50.26
CA THR A 205 -9.84 5.89 -49.80
C THR A 205 -9.78 4.98 -51.03
N PRO A 206 -9.22 3.75 -50.94
CA PRO A 206 -10.05 2.60 -50.59
C PRO A 206 -9.39 1.37 -49.93
N THR A 207 -10.24 0.66 -49.23
CA THR A 207 -10.58 -0.80 -49.19
C THR A 207 -9.55 -1.92 -49.06
N ASN A 208 -9.86 -2.76 -48.04
CA ASN A 208 -9.88 -4.23 -47.97
C ASN A 208 -8.61 -5.06 -48.19
N ASN A 209 -8.28 -5.92 -47.21
CA ASN A 209 -8.39 -7.38 -47.42
C ASN A 209 -8.35 -8.18 -46.11
N THR A 210 -9.35 -9.02 -46.02
CA THR A 210 -9.58 -10.13 -45.11
C THR A 210 -8.57 -11.25 -45.36
N THR A 211 -8.02 -11.86 -44.30
CA THR A 211 -7.56 -13.24 -44.33
C THR A 211 -7.81 -13.95 -43.02
N THR A 212 -8.74 -14.84 -43.03
CA THR A 212 -9.08 -15.85 -42.05
C THR A 212 -8.00 -16.94 -42.05
N THR A 213 -7.53 -17.39 -40.92
CA THR A 213 -6.93 -18.74 -40.81
C THR A 213 -7.33 -19.41 -39.49
N THR A 214 -7.87 -20.56 -39.67
CA THR A 214 -8.53 -21.48 -38.76
C THR A 214 -7.57 -22.22 -37.81
N ALA A 215 -8.06 -22.46 -36.63
CA ALA A 215 -7.89 -23.57 -35.67
C ALA A 215 -6.78 -24.60 -35.80
N THR A 216 -6.18 -24.98 -34.69
CA THR A 216 -6.08 -26.43 -34.31
C THR A 216 -5.92 -26.55 -32.78
N THR A 217 -6.88 -27.21 -32.19
CA THR A 217 -6.94 -27.69 -30.80
C THR A 217 -6.00 -28.88 -30.65
N THR A 218 -5.13 -28.89 -29.67
CA THR A 218 -4.47 -30.13 -29.23
C THR A 218 -4.61 -30.26 -27.72
N THR A 219 -5.48 -31.17 -27.33
CA THR A 219 -5.69 -31.66 -25.95
C THR A 219 -4.55 -32.64 -25.62
N THR A 220 -3.79 -32.37 -24.57
CA THR A 220 -2.90 -33.37 -24.00
C THR A 220 -3.27 -33.59 -22.54
N THR A 221 -3.87 -34.73 -22.31
CA THR A 221 -4.14 -35.34 -21.00
C THR A 221 -2.87 -36.02 -20.52
N VAL A 222 -2.45 -35.80 -19.28
CA VAL A 222 -1.44 -36.61 -18.60
C VAL A 222 -1.89 -36.89 -17.16
N PRO A 223 -1.65 -38.13 -16.66
CA PRO A 223 -2.42 -38.76 -15.59
C PRO A 223 -1.89 -38.48 -14.19
N LEU A 224 -2.78 -38.69 -13.22
CA LEU A 224 -2.50 -38.82 -11.78
C LEU A 224 -1.45 -39.90 -11.50
N SER A 225 -0.51 -39.59 -10.62
CA SER A 225 0.23 -40.62 -9.88
C SER A 225 0.20 -40.27 -8.40
N SER A 226 -0.46 -41.15 -7.66
CA SER A 226 -0.44 -41.31 -6.22
C SER A 226 0.96 -41.73 -5.78
N CYS A 227 1.45 -41.27 -4.62
CA CYS A 227 2.23 -42.07 -3.67
C CYS A 227 2.43 -41.29 -2.35
N VAL A 228 1.88 -41.89 -1.32
CA VAL A 228 2.32 -42.11 0.06
C VAL A 228 2.86 -40.90 0.84
#